data_0fb0b405081bd52ce6b1292d1fba2f54
#
_entry.id   0fb0b405081bd52ce6b1292d1fba2f54
#
_cell.length_a   1.000
_cell.length_b   1.000
_cell.length_c   1.000
_cell.angle_alpha   90.00
_cell.angle_beta   90.00
_cell.angle_gamma   90.00
#
_symmetry.space_group_name_H-M   'P 1'
#
loop_
_entity.id
_entity.type
_entity.pdbx_description
1 polymer ?
#
loop_
_entity_poly.entity_id
_entity_poly.type
_entity_poly.pdbx_seq_one_letter_code
_entity_poly.pdbx_strand_id
1 'polypeptide(L)'
;MRKVIGIGETILDIIFRNGQPTAAVPGGSVFNGVVSLARAGVPVSFISETGNDRVGNTILQSMRDSGMSTDYVNVFPDGKSPVSLAYLNENGDAEYIFYKDYPKQRLDVVFPKLEED
;
A
#
# COMPACT_ATOMS: atom_id res chain seq x y z
N MET A 1 23.85 -9.23 1.14
CA MET A 1 22.49 -9.75 0.87
C MET A 1 21.84 -8.91 -0.22
N ARG A 2 21.23 -9.55 -1.15
CA ARG A 2 20.59 -8.84 -2.26
C ARG A 2 19.35 -8.12 -1.79
N LYS A 3 19.13 -6.92 -2.32
CA LYS A 3 17.96 -6.11 -2.05
C LYS A 3 16.85 -6.46 -3.03
N VAL A 4 15.62 -6.55 -2.53
CA VAL A 4 14.42 -6.71 -3.37
C VAL A 4 13.76 -5.34 -3.52
N ILE A 5 13.41 -5.00 -4.74
CA ILE A 5 12.70 -3.75 -5.06
C ILE A 5 11.32 -4.13 -5.58
N GLY A 6 10.29 -3.69 -4.84
CA GLY A 6 8.91 -3.85 -5.28
C GLY A 6 8.39 -2.55 -5.89
N ILE A 7 7.61 -2.67 -6.93
CA ILE A 7 6.94 -1.53 -7.58
C ILE A 7 5.46 -1.87 -7.68
N GLY A 8 4.61 -1.05 -7.09
CA GLY A 8 3.19 -1.33 -7.14
C GLY A 8 2.35 -0.30 -6.41
N GLU A 9 1.05 -0.53 -6.41
CA GLU A 9 0.09 0.32 -5.73
C GLU A 9 -0.06 -0.08 -4.27
N THR A 10 -0.44 0.90 -3.45
CA THR A 10 -0.94 0.68 -2.10
C THR A 10 -2.40 1.11 -2.05
N ILE A 11 -3.17 0.44 -1.23
CA ILE A 11 -4.58 0.74 -1.05
C ILE A 11 -4.99 0.37 0.37
N LEU A 12 -5.93 1.10 0.94
CA LEU A 12 -6.53 0.69 2.21
C LEU A 12 -7.82 -0.07 1.92
N ASP A 13 -7.84 -1.34 2.28
CA ASP A 13 -9.01 -2.21 2.11
C ASP A 13 -9.88 -2.15 3.36
N ILE A 14 -11.11 -1.67 3.24
CA ILE A 14 -12.07 -1.64 4.33
C ILE A 14 -13.02 -2.82 4.13
N ILE A 15 -13.00 -3.73 5.08
CA ILE A 15 -13.74 -4.99 4.99
C ILE A 15 -15.06 -4.88 5.73
N PHE A 16 -16.14 -5.23 5.03
CA PHE A 16 -17.51 -5.23 5.56
C PHE A 16 -18.03 -6.66 5.67
N ARG A 17 -18.68 -6.96 6.78
CA ARG A 17 -19.44 -8.20 6.97
C ARG A 17 -20.83 -7.83 7.44
N ASN A 18 -21.86 -8.39 6.81
CA ASN A 18 -23.26 -8.09 7.15
C ASN A 18 -23.54 -6.58 7.14
N GLY A 19 -22.98 -5.86 6.18
CA GLY A 19 -23.14 -4.42 6.05
C GLY A 19 -22.41 -3.58 7.09
N GLN A 20 -21.59 -4.20 7.96
CA GLN A 20 -20.84 -3.49 8.99
C GLN A 20 -19.34 -3.53 8.70
N PRO A 21 -18.62 -2.42 8.88
CA PRO A 21 -17.17 -2.44 8.74
C PRO A 21 -16.55 -3.23 9.88
N THR A 22 -15.67 -4.17 9.57
CA THR A 22 -15.02 -5.03 10.56
C THR A 22 -13.51 -4.86 10.65
N ALA A 23 -12.90 -4.36 9.57
CA ALA A 23 -11.44 -4.19 9.54
C ALA A 23 -11.06 -3.19 8.47
N ALA A 24 -9.88 -2.59 8.62
CA ALA A 24 -9.25 -1.77 7.60
C ALA A 24 -7.79 -2.21 7.51
N VAL A 25 -7.38 -2.69 6.35
CA VAL A 25 -6.06 -3.33 6.16
C VAL A 25 -5.36 -2.75 4.95
N PRO A 26 -4.13 -2.23 5.11
CA PRO A 26 -3.34 -1.86 3.93
C PRO A 26 -3.10 -3.08 3.04
N GLY A 27 -3.23 -2.88 1.73
CA GLY A 27 -3.17 -3.96 0.76
C GLY A 27 -2.54 -3.55 -0.56
N GLY A 28 -2.74 -4.41 -1.54
CA GLY A 28 -2.09 -4.39 -2.84
C GLY A 28 -1.24 -5.63 -3.00
N SER A 29 -1.25 -6.25 -4.18
CA SER A 29 -0.57 -7.55 -4.35
C SER A 29 0.94 -7.45 -4.15
N VAL A 30 1.58 -6.45 -4.76
CA VAL A 30 3.03 -6.25 -4.56
C VAL A 30 3.33 -5.81 -3.13
N PHE A 31 2.52 -4.91 -2.58
CA PHE A 31 2.65 -4.45 -1.20
C PHE A 31 2.67 -5.63 -0.22
N ASN A 32 1.70 -6.53 -0.33
CA ASN A 32 1.62 -7.70 0.54
C ASN A 32 2.85 -8.60 0.44
N GLY A 33 3.37 -8.78 -0.78
CA GLY A 33 4.59 -9.57 -1.00
C GLY A 33 5.81 -8.94 -0.35
N VAL A 34 6.02 -7.64 -0.53
CA VAL A 34 7.20 -6.98 0.06
C VAL A 34 7.11 -6.85 1.57
N VAL A 35 5.91 -6.71 2.13
CA VAL A 35 5.72 -6.74 3.58
C VAL A 35 6.14 -8.09 4.15
N SER A 36 5.75 -9.18 3.51
CA SER A 36 6.14 -10.52 3.94
C SER A 36 7.65 -10.71 3.90
N LEU A 37 8.31 -10.22 2.85
CA LEU A 37 9.77 -10.28 2.74
C LEU A 37 10.46 -9.44 3.81
N ALA A 38 9.96 -8.24 4.07
CA ALA A 38 10.52 -7.36 5.10
C ALA A 38 10.42 -7.99 6.48
N ARG A 39 9.29 -8.59 6.81
CA ARG A 39 9.10 -9.29 8.08
C ARG A 39 10.01 -10.51 8.23
N ALA A 40 10.39 -11.12 7.11
CA ALA A 40 11.35 -12.24 7.09
C ALA A 40 12.80 -11.77 7.14
N GLY A 41 13.05 -10.47 7.24
CA GLY A 41 14.42 -9.92 7.35
C GLY A 41 15.10 -9.66 6.02
N VAL A 42 14.39 -9.76 4.90
CA VAL A 42 14.97 -9.46 3.59
C VAL A 42 15.00 -7.94 3.40
N PRO A 43 16.13 -7.35 2.97
CA PRO A 43 16.17 -5.93 2.64
C PRO A 43 15.28 -5.64 1.44
N VAL A 44 14.29 -4.77 1.64
CA VAL A 44 13.33 -4.41 0.59
C VAL A 44 13.24 -2.89 0.46
N SER A 45 13.05 -2.43 -0.76
CA SER A 45 12.62 -1.07 -1.07
C SER A 45 11.30 -1.16 -1.84
N PHE A 46 10.36 -0.30 -1.51
CA PHE A 46 9.07 -0.31 -2.18
C PHE A 46 8.82 1.04 -2.84
N ILE A 47 8.65 1.01 -4.14
CA ILE A 47 8.34 2.17 -4.97
C ILE A 47 6.84 2.22 -5.16
N SER A 48 6.21 3.25 -4.62
CA SER A 48 4.77 3.41 -4.67
C SER A 48 4.38 4.88 -4.52
N GLU A 49 3.11 5.13 -4.39
CA GLU A 49 2.59 6.46 -4.12
C GLU A 49 1.35 6.36 -3.23
N THR A 50 1.14 7.41 -2.45
CA THR A 50 -0.07 7.54 -1.62
C THR A 50 -0.36 9.02 -1.42
N GLY A 51 -1.57 9.35 -0.96
CA GLY A 51 -1.95 10.73 -0.72
C GLY A 51 -1.49 11.24 0.65
N ASN A 52 -1.41 12.56 0.76
CA ASN A 52 -1.12 13.22 2.03
C ASN A 52 -2.41 13.35 2.85
N ASP A 53 -2.87 12.24 3.39
CA ASP A 53 -4.09 12.16 4.17
C ASP A 53 -3.99 11.08 5.24
N ARG A 54 -5.06 10.87 6.01
CA ARG A 54 -5.06 9.87 7.09
C ARG A 54 -4.90 8.45 6.57
N VAL A 55 -5.49 8.15 5.42
CA VAL A 55 -5.35 6.83 4.79
C VAL A 55 -3.89 6.59 4.41
N GLY A 56 -3.25 7.57 3.77
CA GLY A 56 -1.84 7.50 3.42
C GLY A 56 -0.96 7.32 4.65
N ASN A 57 -1.25 8.06 5.73
CA ASN A 57 -0.50 7.93 6.98
C ASN A 57 -0.64 6.53 7.59
N THR A 58 -1.83 5.94 7.52
CA THR A 58 -2.07 4.57 7.99
C THR A 58 -1.24 3.57 7.20
N ILE A 59 -1.19 3.72 5.88
CA ILE A 59 -0.39 2.84 5.01
C ILE A 59 1.10 2.99 5.33
N LEU A 60 1.61 4.21 5.44
CA LEU A 60 3.02 4.46 5.73
C LEU A 60 3.40 3.90 7.10
N GLN A 61 2.53 4.06 8.10
CA GLN A 61 2.79 3.52 9.44
C GLN A 61 2.84 1.99 9.42
N SER A 62 1.97 1.36 8.67
CA SER A 62 1.99 -0.09 8.48
C SER A 62 3.31 -0.57 7.89
N MET A 63 3.85 0.18 6.94
CA MET A 63 5.16 -0.13 6.34
C MET A 63 6.26 -0.04 7.40
N ARG A 64 6.29 1.03 8.18
CA ARG A 64 7.28 1.20 9.25
C ARG A 64 7.19 0.10 10.29
N ASP A 65 5.97 -0.25 10.70
CA ASP A 65 5.73 -1.32 11.68
C ASP A 65 6.19 -2.68 11.17
N SER A 66 6.25 -2.86 9.86
CA SER A 66 6.74 -4.08 9.21
C SER A 66 8.24 -4.07 8.94
N GLY A 67 8.94 -3.01 9.36
CA GLY A 67 10.38 -2.89 9.15
C GLY A 67 10.77 -2.37 7.78
N MET A 68 9.84 -1.77 7.05
CA MET A 68 10.10 -1.23 5.72
C MET A 68 10.43 0.25 5.76
N SER A 69 11.32 0.67 4.86
CA SER A 69 11.54 2.10 4.61
C SER A 69 10.39 2.68 3.79
N THR A 70 10.02 3.92 4.07
CA THR A 70 9.04 4.67 3.29
C THR A 70 9.69 5.69 2.35
N ASP A 71 11.01 5.63 2.19
CA ASP A 71 11.79 6.65 1.48
C ASP A 71 11.42 6.77 -0.01
N TYR A 72 10.94 5.68 -0.61
CA TYR A 72 10.61 5.64 -2.05
C TYR A 72 9.12 5.63 -2.31
N VAL A 73 8.33 5.93 -1.30
CA VAL A 73 6.89 6.14 -1.46
C VAL A 73 6.66 7.63 -1.66
N ASN A 74 6.16 7.99 -2.83
CA ASN A 74 5.83 9.37 -3.14
C ASN A 74 4.50 9.73 -2.49
N VAL A 75 4.49 10.82 -1.71
CA VAL A 75 3.28 11.31 -1.07
C VAL A 75 2.80 12.51 -1.88
N PHE A 76 1.75 12.32 -2.66
CA PHE A 76 1.24 13.42 -3.50
C PHE A 76 0.37 14.37 -2.66
N PRO A 77 0.53 15.70 -2.89
CA PRO A 77 -0.22 16.71 -2.11
C PRO A 77 -1.67 16.87 -2.57
N ASP A 78 -1.94 16.59 -3.85
CA ASP A 78 -3.26 16.74 -4.44
C ASP A 78 -3.87 15.36 -4.69
N GLY A 79 -5.16 15.22 -4.44
CA GLY A 79 -5.84 13.94 -4.56
C GLY A 79 -5.90 13.20 -3.23
N LYS A 80 -6.42 12.01 -3.25
CA LYS A 80 -6.64 11.21 -2.05
C LYS A 80 -6.06 9.82 -2.23
N SER A 81 -5.64 9.23 -1.11
CA SER A 81 -5.16 7.85 -1.10
C SER A 81 -6.24 6.88 -1.54
N PRO A 82 -5.89 5.84 -2.33
CA PRO A 82 -6.86 4.84 -2.77
C PRO A 82 -7.44 4.04 -1.61
N VAL A 83 -8.74 3.79 -1.70
CA VAL A 83 -9.48 2.99 -0.74
C VAL A 83 -10.34 1.99 -1.50
N SER A 84 -10.42 0.77 -1.00
CA SER A 84 -11.40 -0.19 -1.49
C SER A 84 -12.39 -0.55 -0.39
N LEU A 85 -13.62 -0.85 -0.79
CA LEU A 85 -14.62 -1.44 0.09
C LEU A 85 -14.79 -2.89 -0.35
N ALA A 86 -14.56 -3.82 0.57
CA ALA A 86 -14.71 -5.25 0.32
C ALA A 86 -15.93 -5.76 1.11
N TYR A 87 -17.02 -6.02 0.40
CA TYR A 87 -18.23 -6.55 1.00
C TYR A 87 -18.22 -8.07 0.92
N LEU A 88 -18.09 -8.72 2.06
CA LEU A 88 -18.08 -10.17 2.13
C LEU A 88 -19.49 -10.71 2.28
N ASN A 89 -19.82 -11.75 1.48
CA ASN A 89 -21.08 -12.46 1.61
C ASN A 89 -20.91 -13.67 2.54
N GLU A 90 -21.99 -14.42 2.74
CA GLU A 90 -22.01 -15.60 3.63
C GLU A 90 -21.07 -16.71 3.18
N ASN A 91 -20.76 -16.77 1.88
CA ASN A 91 -19.85 -17.79 1.32
C ASN A 91 -18.38 -17.36 1.37
N GLY A 92 -18.08 -16.17 1.88
CA GLY A 92 -16.72 -15.65 1.92
C GLY A 92 -16.26 -14.98 0.63
N ASP A 93 -17.13 -14.85 -0.37
CA ASP A 93 -16.83 -14.11 -1.59
C ASP A 93 -16.89 -12.61 -1.32
N ALA A 94 -16.02 -11.85 -1.97
CA ALA A 94 -15.96 -10.41 -1.80
C ALA A 94 -16.39 -9.66 -3.05
N GLU A 95 -17.21 -8.64 -2.86
CA GLU A 95 -17.48 -7.64 -3.88
C GLU A 95 -16.63 -6.41 -3.56
N TYR A 96 -15.79 -5.97 -4.52
CA TYR A 96 -14.88 -4.86 -4.33
C TYR A 96 -15.36 -3.61 -5.04
N ILE A 97 -15.31 -2.48 -4.34
CA ILE A 97 -15.56 -1.16 -4.90
C ILE A 97 -14.32 -0.33 -4.66
N PHE A 98 -13.72 0.22 -5.74
CA PHE A 98 -12.48 0.96 -5.64
C PHE A 98 -12.73 2.45 -5.77
N TYR A 99 -12.14 3.22 -4.86
CA TYR A 99 -12.15 4.68 -4.89
C TYR A 99 -10.72 5.16 -5.08
N LYS A 100 -10.45 5.76 -6.24
CA LYS A 100 -9.13 6.26 -6.59
C LYS A 100 -9.26 7.68 -7.09
N ASP A 101 -8.52 8.59 -6.49
CA ASP A 101 -8.50 10.01 -6.84
C ASP A 101 -7.05 10.45 -6.98
N TYR A 102 -6.44 10.03 -8.08
CA TYR A 102 -5.05 10.37 -8.36
C TYR A 102 -4.93 11.78 -8.93
N PRO A 103 -3.81 12.48 -8.69
CA PRO A 103 -3.57 13.75 -9.33
C PRO A 103 -3.54 13.59 -10.85
N LYS A 104 -4.03 14.62 -11.56
CA LYS A 104 -4.06 14.63 -13.03
C LYS A 104 -2.68 14.46 -13.64
N GLN A 105 -1.67 15.02 -12.99
CA GLN A 105 -0.28 14.89 -13.38
C GLN A 105 0.39 13.99 -12.37
N ARG A 106 0.87 12.85 -12.83
CA ARG A 106 1.58 11.93 -11.97
C ARG A 106 2.93 12.52 -11.60
N LEU A 107 3.31 12.37 -10.36
CA LEU A 107 4.58 12.85 -9.85
C LEU A 107 5.70 11.90 -10.25
N ASP A 108 6.90 12.44 -10.32
CA ASP A 108 8.07 11.63 -10.59
C ASP A 108 8.30 10.63 -9.45
N VAL A 109 8.53 9.40 -9.84
CA VAL A 109 8.84 8.34 -8.90
C VAL A 109 10.33 8.42 -8.56
N VAL A 110 10.63 8.38 -7.27
CA VAL A 110 12.02 8.33 -6.81
C VAL A 110 12.44 6.87 -6.76
N PHE A 111 13.48 6.54 -7.50
CA PHE A 111 14.01 5.18 -7.53
C PHE A 111 15.14 5.03 -6.51
N PRO A 112 15.22 3.87 -5.82
CA PRO A 112 16.35 3.62 -4.96
C PRO A 112 17.63 3.48 -5.78
N LYS A 113 18.75 3.87 -5.16
CA LYS A 113 20.04 3.68 -5.79
C LYS A 113 20.35 2.19 -5.84
N LEU A 114 20.63 1.71 -7.06
CA LEU A 114 21.00 0.32 -7.24
C LEU A 114 22.51 0.17 -6.98
N GLU A 115 22.83 -0.66 -6.00
CA GLU A 115 24.22 -0.98 -5.66
C GLU A 115 24.48 -2.44 -5.99
N GLU A 116 25.67 -2.73 -6.48
CA GLU A 116 26.09 -4.11 -6.68
C GLU A 116 26.49 -4.70 -5.33
N ASP A 117 25.95 -5.85 -5.03
CA ASP A 117 26.28 -6.60 -3.81
C ASP A 117 27.17 -7.80 -4.16
#